data_1db349488e73bea8e0a225d2e864dad9
#
_entry.id   1db349488e73bea8e0a225d2e864dad9
#
_cell.length_a   1.000
_cell.length_b   1.000
_cell.length_c   1.000
_cell.angle_alpha   90.00
_cell.angle_beta   90.00
_cell.angle_gamma   90.00
#
_symmetry.space_group_name_H-M   'P 1'
#
loop_
_entity.id
_entity.type
_entity.pdbx_description
1 polymer ?
#
loop_
_entity_poly.entity_id
_entity_poly.type
_entity_poly.pdbx_seq_one_letter_code
_entity_poly.pdbx_strand_id
1 'polypeptide(L)'
;NMYTSANVTFGTGAGTGPAINSIRGTGNSVMVNFQTGTAPTASGVIFTLTYPTSFPTLSMVVFSAGIDGGGAAGDNAANAIGNNLVKIETSGTTTFVFKSNGALTASTGYAFTFQFDGY
;
A
#
# COMPACT_ATOMS: atom_id res chain seq x y z
N ASN A 1 17.57 2.53 6.49
CA ASN A 1 16.38 2.79 7.28
C ASN A 1 15.28 1.82 6.92
N MET A 2 14.69 1.23 7.91
CA MET A 2 13.64 0.23 7.74
C MET A 2 12.27 0.88 7.83
N TYR A 3 11.34 0.36 7.03
CA TYR A 3 9.94 0.74 7.14
C TYR A 3 9.31 0.11 8.38
N THR A 4 8.44 0.87 9.03
CA THR A 4 7.63 0.39 10.15
C THR A 4 6.18 0.81 9.94
N SER A 5 5.28 0.33 10.78
CA SER A 5 3.87 0.73 10.70
C SER A 5 3.66 2.24 10.85
N ALA A 6 4.60 2.94 11.51
CA ALA A 6 4.53 4.40 11.64
C ALA A 6 4.68 5.13 10.30
N ASN A 7 5.22 4.47 9.28
CA ASN A 7 5.35 5.05 7.94
C ASN A 7 4.03 5.03 7.16
N VAL A 8 3.00 4.36 7.65
CA VAL A 8 1.72 4.19 6.94
C VAL A 8 0.64 4.99 7.66
N THR A 9 -0.07 5.84 6.89
CA THR A 9 -1.24 6.57 7.37
C THR A 9 -2.42 6.15 6.50
N PHE A 10 -3.41 5.47 7.09
CA PHE A 10 -4.59 5.00 6.36
C PHE A 10 -5.57 6.13 6.07
N GLY A 11 -6.27 6.01 4.93
CA GLY A 11 -7.39 6.86 4.56
C GLY A 11 -8.67 6.06 4.40
N THR A 12 -9.71 6.70 3.91
CA THR A 12 -11.05 6.10 3.79
C THR A 12 -11.10 4.94 2.81
N GLY A 13 -10.17 4.87 1.86
CA GLY A 13 -10.08 3.73 0.94
C GLY A 13 -9.75 2.42 1.63
N ALA A 14 -9.18 2.46 2.82
CA ALA A 14 -8.91 1.28 3.63
C ALA A 14 -10.06 0.95 4.60
N GLY A 15 -11.11 1.78 4.65
CA GLY A 15 -12.24 1.59 5.56
C GLY A 15 -12.00 2.18 6.94
N THR A 16 -12.88 1.85 7.87
CA THR A 16 -12.80 2.30 9.26
C THR A 16 -12.15 1.21 10.10
N GLY A 17 -11.06 1.56 10.80
CA GLY A 17 -10.33 0.64 11.67
C GLY A 17 -9.45 -0.35 10.94
N PRO A 18 -8.73 0.06 9.87
CA PRO A 18 -7.76 -0.84 9.23
C PRO A 18 -6.55 -1.06 10.14
N ALA A 19 -5.78 -2.12 9.85
CA ALA A 19 -4.61 -2.45 10.65
C ALA A 19 -3.47 -2.94 9.76
N ILE A 20 -2.24 -2.65 10.16
CA ILE A 20 -1.04 -3.24 9.56
C ILE A 20 -0.85 -4.62 10.18
N ASN A 21 -0.80 -5.66 9.35
CA ASN A 21 -0.46 -7.01 9.78
C ASN A 21 1.05 -7.22 9.79
N SER A 22 1.73 -6.75 8.75
CA SER A 22 3.19 -6.73 8.71
C SER A 22 3.66 -5.71 7.69
N ILE A 23 4.86 -5.19 7.90
CA ILE A 23 5.50 -4.30 6.96
C ILE A 23 6.98 -4.64 6.96
N ARG A 24 7.56 -4.78 5.76
CA ARG A 24 8.98 -5.12 5.60
C ARG A 24 9.55 -4.36 4.43
N GLY A 25 10.75 -3.89 4.59
CA GLY A 25 11.48 -3.27 3.51
C GLY A 25 12.50 -2.28 4.00
N THR A 26 13.41 -1.96 3.13
CA THR A 26 14.43 -0.95 3.36
C THR A 26 14.69 -0.21 2.06
N GLY A 27 15.07 1.07 2.16
CA GLY A 27 15.51 1.81 0.98
C GLY A 27 14.45 1.83 -0.12
N ASN A 28 14.68 1.09 -1.18
CA ASN A 28 13.95 1.22 -2.43
C ASN A 28 12.79 0.23 -2.59
N SER A 29 12.47 -0.56 -1.58
CA SER A 29 11.33 -1.46 -1.67
C SER A 29 10.69 -1.70 -0.31
N VAL A 30 9.38 -1.91 -0.34
CA VAL A 30 8.62 -2.21 0.88
C VAL A 30 7.43 -3.09 0.53
N MET A 31 7.14 -4.07 1.38
CA MET A 31 5.92 -4.84 1.33
C MET A 31 5.03 -4.42 2.49
N VAL A 32 3.79 -4.06 2.18
CA VAL A 32 2.79 -3.70 3.19
C VAL A 32 1.69 -4.75 3.15
N ASN A 33 1.52 -5.46 4.25
CA ASN A 33 0.44 -6.42 4.45
C ASN A 33 -0.50 -5.80 5.48
N PHE A 34 -1.71 -5.47 5.06
CA PHE A 34 -2.68 -4.78 5.90
C PHE A 34 -4.05 -5.43 5.77
N GLN A 35 -4.90 -5.16 6.74
CA GLN A 35 -6.29 -5.59 6.72
C GLN A 35 -7.17 -4.35 6.63
N THR A 36 -8.12 -4.36 5.68
CA THR A 36 -9.11 -3.31 5.58
C THR A 36 -10.05 -3.34 6.79
N GLY A 37 -10.58 -2.18 7.12
CA GLY A 37 -11.64 -2.08 8.12
C GLY A 37 -13.01 -2.26 7.51
N THR A 38 -14.01 -1.62 8.11
CA THR A 38 -15.38 -1.67 7.61
C THR A 38 -15.59 -0.59 6.55
N ALA A 39 -16.42 -0.89 5.56
CA ALA A 39 -16.86 0.06 4.53
C ALA A 39 -15.70 0.80 3.81
N PRO A 40 -14.73 0.08 3.20
CA PRO A 40 -13.75 0.75 2.34
C PRO A 40 -14.47 1.49 1.21
N THR A 41 -13.99 2.70 0.88
CA THR A 41 -14.64 3.51 -0.14
C THR A 41 -13.93 3.38 -1.49
N ALA A 42 -14.70 3.51 -2.58
CA ALA A 42 -14.16 3.71 -3.90
C ALA A 42 -13.56 5.13 -3.99
N SER A 43 -12.52 5.27 -4.80
CA SER A 43 -11.87 6.57 -5.02
C SER A 43 -11.36 7.24 -3.74
N GLY A 44 -11.06 6.44 -2.72
CA GLY A 44 -10.50 6.92 -1.46
C GLY A 44 -9.03 6.58 -1.34
N VAL A 45 -8.32 7.35 -0.53
CA VAL A 45 -6.92 7.03 -0.20
C VAL A 45 -6.90 5.76 0.64
N ILE A 46 -6.18 4.73 0.18
CA ILE A 46 -5.98 3.52 0.97
C ILE A 46 -4.97 3.83 2.07
N PHE A 47 -3.80 4.30 1.68
CA PHE A 47 -2.83 4.83 2.63
C PHE A 47 -1.85 5.79 1.94
N THR A 48 -1.25 6.63 2.76
CA THR A 48 -0.08 7.43 2.40
C THR A 48 1.13 6.79 3.07
N LEU A 49 2.16 6.49 2.30
CA LEU A 49 3.39 5.94 2.85
C LEU A 49 4.45 7.02 2.86
N THR A 50 5.05 7.24 4.03
CA THR A 50 6.15 8.17 4.22
C THR A 50 7.47 7.39 4.20
N TYR A 51 8.40 7.79 3.35
CA TYR A 51 9.70 7.12 3.29
C TYR A 51 10.48 7.36 4.59
N PRO A 52 11.19 6.35 5.09
CA PRO A 52 12.02 6.55 6.29
C PRO A 52 13.10 7.62 6.08
N THR A 53 13.62 7.72 4.85
CA THR A 53 14.55 8.77 4.44
C THR A 53 14.08 9.29 3.09
N SER A 54 13.90 10.59 2.98
CA SER A 54 13.44 11.19 1.72
C SER A 54 14.46 10.95 0.60
N PHE A 55 13.93 10.81 -0.62
CA PHE A 55 14.77 10.73 -1.81
C PHE A 55 15.09 12.14 -2.31
N PRO A 56 16.31 12.40 -2.79
CA PRO A 56 16.59 13.68 -3.46
C PRO A 56 15.74 13.84 -4.72
N THR A 57 15.56 12.76 -5.47
CA THR A 57 14.72 12.72 -6.66
C THR A 57 14.04 11.36 -6.72
N LEU A 58 12.73 11.35 -6.97
CA LEU A 58 11.99 10.11 -7.17
C LEU A 58 11.47 10.07 -8.61
N SER A 59 11.90 9.07 -9.38
CA SER A 59 11.50 8.93 -10.77
C SER A 59 10.19 8.18 -10.91
N MET A 60 10.01 7.10 -10.12
CA MET A 60 8.90 6.18 -10.37
C MET A 60 8.60 5.34 -9.13
N VAL A 61 7.33 5.02 -8.93
CA VAL A 61 6.88 3.99 -7.99
C VAL A 61 6.11 2.95 -8.79
N VAL A 62 6.48 1.68 -8.62
CA VAL A 62 5.73 0.56 -9.19
C VAL A 62 5.26 -0.35 -8.06
N PHE A 63 4.18 -1.07 -8.29
CA PHE A 63 3.66 -1.98 -7.28
C PHE A 63 3.17 -3.28 -7.90
N SER A 64 3.13 -4.31 -7.07
CA SER A 64 2.68 -5.63 -7.44
C SER A 64 2.06 -6.31 -6.22
N ALA A 65 1.51 -7.51 -6.42
CA ALA A 65 1.05 -8.33 -5.30
C ALA A 65 2.24 -8.74 -4.43
N GLY A 66 2.05 -8.72 -3.13
CA GLY A 66 3.07 -9.13 -2.18
C GLY A 66 3.05 -10.62 -1.88
N ILE A 67 4.01 -11.06 -1.08
CA ILE A 67 4.09 -12.43 -0.60
C ILE A 67 3.23 -12.54 0.66
N ASP A 68 2.37 -13.53 0.72
CA ASP A 68 1.43 -13.69 1.82
C ASP A 68 1.79 -14.81 2.80
N GLY A 69 2.85 -15.55 2.53
CA GLY A 69 3.31 -16.62 3.41
C GLY A 69 2.36 -17.80 3.52
N GLY A 70 1.52 -18.01 2.51
CA GLY A 70 0.53 -19.09 2.50
C GLY A 70 -0.89 -18.66 2.86
N GLY A 71 -1.07 -17.38 3.18
CA GLY A 71 -2.40 -16.80 3.37
C GLY A 71 -3.01 -16.35 2.05
N ALA A 72 -4.02 -15.48 2.14
CA ALA A 72 -4.75 -14.99 0.98
C ALA A 72 -4.42 -13.54 0.61
N ALA A 73 -3.59 -12.86 1.39
CA ALA A 73 -3.38 -11.43 1.23
C ALA A 73 -2.73 -11.08 -0.11
N GLY A 74 -1.77 -11.88 -0.56
CA GLY A 74 -1.15 -11.68 -1.87
C GLY A 74 -2.12 -11.96 -3.01
N ASP A 75 -2.93 -13.01 -2.88
CA ASP A 75 -3.96 -13.34 -3.88
C ASP A 75 -5.01 -12.23 -3.96
N ASN A 76 -5.43 -11.70 -2.82
CA ASN A 76 -6.39 -10.60 -2.78
C ASN A 76 -5.82 -9.35 -3.46
N ALA A 77 -4.53 -9.06 -3.22
CA ALA A 77 -3.86 -7.95 -3.87
C ALA A 77 -3.78 -8.16 -5.38
N ALA A 78 -3.43 -9.37 -5.84
CA ALA A 78 -3.38 -9.69 -7.26
C ALA A 78 -4.75 -9.51 -7.93
N ASN A 79 -5.81 -9.93 -7.26
CA ASN A 79 -7.18 -9.73 -7.76
C ASN A 79 -7.55 -8.24 -7.82
N ALA A 80 -7.16 -7.45 -6.82
CA ALA A 80 -7.41 -6.01 -6.82
C ALA A 80 -6.69 -5.32 -7.99
N ILE A 81 -5.44 -5.70 -8.25
CA ILE A 81 -4.68 -5.18 -9.39
C ILE A 81 -5.36 -5.60 -10.70
N GLY A 82 -5.71 -6.88 -10.84
CA GLY A 82 -6.33 -7.40 -12.04
C GLY A 82 -7.69 -6.77 -12.36
N ASN A 83 -8.42 -6.34 -11.34
CA ASN A 83 -9.70 -5.68 -11.49
C ASN A 83 -9.60 -4.15 -11.50
N ASN A 84 -8.39 -3.62 -11.58
CA ASN A 84 -8.13 -2.17 -11.63
C ASN A 84 -8.73 -1.42 -10.44
N LEU A 85 -8.61 -1.99 -9.24
CA LEU A 85 -9.18 -1.39 -8.03
C LEU A 85 -8.21 -0.45 -7.31
N VAL A 86 -6.94 -0.48 -7.66
CA VAL A 86 -5.88 0.25 -6.94
C VAL A 86 -4.94 0.95 -7.91
N LYS A 87 -4.37 2.06 -7.45
CA LYS A 87 -3.37 2.81 -8.23
C LYS A 87 -2.49 3.66 -7.32
N ILE A 88 -1.35 4.10 -7.85
CA ILE A 88 -0.57 5.17 -7.22
C ILE A 88 -1.18 6.48 -7.69
N GLU A 89 -1.68 7.28 -6.76
CA GLU A 89 -2.30 8.57 -7.10
C GLU A 89 -1.24 9.67 -7.29
N THR A 90 -0.33 9.76 -6.35
CA THR A 90 0.77 10.72 -6.42
C THR A 90 2.01 10.11 -5.82
N SER A 91 3.18 10.57 -6.25
CA SER A 91 4.44 10.20 -5.64
C SER A 91 5.36 11.41 -5.60
N GLY A 92 6.13 11.50 -4.55
CA GLY A 92 7.09 12.58 -4.35
C GLY A 92 8.35 12.06 -3.67
N THR A 93 9.14 12.98 -3.17
CA THR A 93 10.43 12.62 -2.55
C THR A 93 10.29 12.19 -1.09
N THR A 94 9.17 12.47 -0.46
CA THR A 94 8.92 12.13 0.95
C THR A 94 7.81 11.11 1.15
N THR A 95 6.81 11.07 0.26
CA THR A 95 5.64 10.20 0.40
C THR A 95 5.15 9.74 -0.96
N PHE A 96 4.36 8.65 -0.96
CA PHE A 96 3.44 8.37 -2.07
C PHE A 96 2.06 8.05 -1.53
N VAL A 97 1.04 8.26 -2.38
CA VAL A 97 -0.36 8.02 -2.03
C VAL A 97 -0.88 6.84 -2.85
N PHE A 98 -1.36 5.80 -2.15
CA PHE A 98 -1.96 4.61 -2.74
C PHE A 98 -3.47 4.74 -2.61
N LYS A 99 -4.18 4.70 -3.74
CA LYS A 99 -5.58 5.06 -3.80
C LYS A 99 -6.42 3.96 -4.42
N SER A 100 -7.67 3.83 -3.99
CA SER A 100 -8.61 2.90 -4.63
C SER A 100 -9.31 3.55 -5.82
N ASN A 101 -9.49 2.78 -6.89
CA ASN A 101 -10.38 3.11 -8.00
C ASN A 101 -11.77 2.55 -7.76
N GLY A 102 -11.83 1.30 -7.31
CA GLY A 102 -13.06 0.68 -6.83
C GLY A 102 -12.90 0.32 -5.38
N ALA A 103 -13.98 0.03 -4.69
CA ALA A 103 -13.93 -0.30 -3.27
C ALA A 103 -13.22 -1.65 -3.06
N LEU A 104 -12.29 -1.68 -2.11
CA LEU A 104 -11.72 -2.94 -1.62
C LEU A 104 -12.77 -3.68 -0.79
N THR A 105 -12.55 -4.97 -0.58
CA THR A 105 -13.44 -5.76 0.28
C THR A 105 -13.16 -5.44 1.74
N ALA A 106 -14.22 -5.30 2.54
CA ALA A 106 -14.11 -5.02 3.96
C ALA A 106 -13.49 -6.18 4.73
N SER A 107 -12.79 -5.89 5.81
CA SER A 107 -12.21 -6.85 6.75
C SER A 107 -11.39 -7.93 6.06
N THR A 108 -10.63 -7.53 5.06
CA THR A 108 -9.88 -8.45 4.18
C THR A 108 -8.41 -8.04 4.15
N GLY A 109 -7.53 -9.04 4.21
CA GLY A 109 -6.09 -8.82 4.12
C GLY A 109 -5.62 -8.62 2.69
N TYR A 110 -4.73 -7.65 2.51
CA TYR A 110 -4.08 -7.36 1.23
C TYR A 110 -2.59 -7.19 1.47
N ALA A 111 -1.77 -7.76 0.58
CA ALA A 111 -0.33 -7.57 0.62
C ALA A 111 0.14 -7.02 -0.72
N PHE A 112 0.68 -5.80 -0.70
CA PHE A 112 1.25 -5.15 -1.88
C PHE A 112 2.73 -4.91 -1.66
N THR A 113 3.51 -5.08 -2.73
CA THR A 113 4.93 -4.74 -2.75
C THR A 113 5.12 -3.51 -3.62
N PHE A 114 5.87 -2.54 -3.10
CA PHE A 114 6.19 -1.29 -3.79
C PHE A 114 7.67 -1.21 -4.02
N GLN A 115 8.06 -0.77 -5.21
CA GLN A 115 9.46 -0.54 -5.57
C GLN A 115 9.63 0.89 -6.07
N PHE A 116 10.72 1.51 -5.65
CA PHE A 116 10.97 2.91 -5.93
C PHE A 116 12.23 3.04 -6.78
N ASP A 117 12.14 3.84 -7.82
CA ASP A 117 13.29 4.22 -8.62
C ASP A 117 13.62 5.68 -8.26
N GLY A 118 14.39 5.85 -7.18
CA GLY A 118 14.72 7.15 -6.63
C GLY A 118 16.19 7.26 -6.26
N TYR A 119 16.66 8.48 -6.18
CA TYR A 119 18.05 8.77 -5.80
C TYR A 119 18.19 10.16 -5.21
#